data_6d317a0d08762188fcd1680013567263
#
_entry.id   6d317a0d08762188fcd1680013567263
#
_cell.length_a   1.000
_cell.length_b   1.000
_cell.length_c   1.000
_cell.angle_alpha   90.00
_cell.angle_beta   90.00
_cell.angle_gamma   90.00
#
_symmetry.space_group_name_H-M   'P 1'
#
loop_
_entity.id
_entity.type
_entity.pdbx_description
1 polymer ?
#
loop_
_entity_poly.entity_id
_entity_poly.type
_entity_poly.pdbx_seq_one_letter_code
_entity_poly.pdbx_strand_id
1 'polypeptide(L)'
;MTRRTGTRIKIWRRTILVLVALYLLLPIVAMFNFSTKTFSGGRGLGSWRAIFQQSDLVAAIMTSIELAGIVIALIFFLVVPTVVWVHLKLPRLRRPIELICLLPLAIPGIVLVVGIASIYRWISIHISESPLTLAAVYSMLILPYTYRSLSASLHSVDVHTLAEASRTLGASTYKMLFGVILPTIRAGVMSGAVISIALVLGEYTISSLLNFQTMQVQIALVGQTDGGVAVAISLASLLFVFLLLVAIPTSVHHKDKELEPEPA
;
A
#
# COMPACT_ATOMS: atom_id res chain seq x y z
N MET A 1 -3.74 0.45 49.76
CA MET A 1 -4.92 0.30 48.86
C MET A 1 -4.64 0.40 47.36
N THR A 2 -3.42 0.61 46.90
CA THR A 2 -3.04 0.94 45.48
C THR A 2 -2.82 -0.28 44.56
N ARG A 3 -2.66 -1.50 45.08
CA ARG A 3 -2.38 -2.70 44.21
C ARG A 3 -3.62 -3.28 43.51
N ARG A 4 -4.83 -3.12 44.06
CA ARG A 4 -6.09 -3.68 43.48
C ARG A 4 -6.62 -2.88 42.29
N THR A 5 -6.35 -1.58 42.22
CA THR A 5 -6.74 -0.72 41.09
C THR A 5 -5.94 -1.05 39.82
N GLY A 6 -4.66 -1.36 39.93
CA GLY A 6 -3.81 -1.73 38.81
C GLY A 6 -4.24 -3.04 38.10
N THR A 7 -4.72 -4.02 38.88
CA THR A 7 -5.15 -5.31 38.32
C THR A 7 -6.48 -5.19 37.55
N ARG A 8 -7.44 -4.44 38.09
CA ARG A 8 -8.73 -4.17 37.40
C ARG A 8 -8.52 -3.43 36.09
N ILE A 9 -7.66 -2.42 36.05
CA ILE A 9 -7.34 -1.68 34.82
C ILE A 9 -6.68 -2.60 33.77
N LYS A 10 -5.76 -3.50 34.21
CA LYS A 10 -5.14 -4.46 33.31
C LYS A 10 -6.15 -5.47 32.73
N ILE A 11 -7.08 -5.95 33.54
CA ILE A 11 -8.14 -6.86 33.09
C ILE A 11 -9.03 -6.12 32.08
N TRP A 12 -9.51 -4.91 32.39
CA TRP A 12 -10.33 -4.10 31.47
C TRP A 12 -9.64 -3.87 30.11
N ARG A 13 -8.36 -3.48 30.16
CA ARG A 13 -7.58 -3.30 28.92
C ARG A 13 -7.46 -4.58 28.10
N ARG A 14 -7.20 -5.72 28.76
CA ARG A 14 -7.16 -7.02 28.07
C ARG A 14 -8.51 -7.41 27.49
N THR A 15 -9.59 -7.24 28.24
CA THR A 15 -10.95 -7.52 27.76
C THR A 15 -11.29 -6.68 26.54
N ILE A 16 -11.03 -5.37 26.58
CA ILE A 16 -11.27 -4.49 25.41
C ILE A 16 -10.42 -4.94 24.22
N LEU A 17 -9.13 -5.23 24.41
CA LEU A 17 -8.28 -5.70 23.32
C LEU A 17 -8.77 -7.01 22.71
N VAL A 18 -9.23 -7.95 23.53
CA VAL A 18 -9.80 -9.23 23.04
C VAL A 18 -11.10 -8.98 22.28
N LEU A 19 -11.99 -8.14 22.79
CA LEU A 19 -13.24 -7.81 22.11
C LEU A 19 -12.99 -7.13 20.76
N VAL A 20 -12.06 -6.18 20.71
CA VAL A 20 -11.66 -5.52 19.45
C VAL A 20 -11.03 -6.52 18.49
N ALA A 21 -10.15 -7.38 18.97
CA ALA A 21 -9.53 -8.43 18.14
C ALA A 21 -10.60 -9.40 17.57
N LEU A 22 -11.53 -9.85 18.40
CA LEU A 22 -12.63 -10.71 17.96
C LEU A 22 -13.51 -9.99 16.93
N TYR A 23 -13.85 -8.73 17.16
CA TYR A 23 -14.64 -7.93 16.23
C TYR A 23 -13.95 -7.79 14.85
N LEU A 24 -12.64 -7.55 14.83
CA LEU A 24 -11.86 -7.43 13.60
C LEU A 24 -11.62 -8.77 12.88
N LEU A 25 -11.48 -9.86 13.64
CA LEU A 25 -11.26 -11.20 13.06
C LEU A 25 -12.55 -11.85 12.57
N LEU A 26 -13.70 -11.50 13.15
CA LEU A 26 -14.98 -12.11 12.80
C LEU A 26 -15.31 -12.04 11.30
N PRO A 27 -15.17 -10.89 10.58
CA PRO A 27 -15.38 -10.83 9.14
C PRO A 27 -14.42 -11.74 8.37
N ILE A 28 -13.16 -11.83 8.77
CA ILE A 28 -12.14 -12.66 8.12
C ILE A 28 -12.51 -14.15 8.24
N VAL A 29 -12.90 -14.56 9.45
CA VAL A 29 -13.39 -15.94 9.69
C VAL A 29 -14.67 -16.23 8.91
N ALA A 30 -15.58 -15.26 8.82
CA ALA A 30 -16.79 -15.39 8.04
C ALA A 30 -16.48 -15.54 6.53
N MET A 31 -15.58 -14.75 5.99
CA MET A 31 -15.10 -14.87 4.60
C MET A 31 -14.45 -16.23 4.34
N PHE A 32 -13.58 -16.70 5.24
CA PHE A 32 -12.97 -18.01 5.12
C PHE A 32 -14.02 -19.13 5.14
N ASN A 33 -14.96 -19.06 6.07
CA ASN A 33 -16.05 -20.04 6.17
C ASN A 33 -16.93 -20.02 4.90
N PHE A 34 -17.23 -18.84 4.36
CA PHE A 34 -18.04 -18.70 3.15
C PHE A 34 -17.30 -19.25 1.91
N SER A 35 -16.02 -18.92 1.73
CA SER A 35 -15.21 -19.34 0.58
C SER A 35 -14.95 -20.87 0.55
N THR A 36 -15.14 -21.57 1.67
CA THR A 36 -14.96 -23.02 1.77
C THR A 36 -16.29 -23.78 1.72
N LYS A 37 -17.44 -23.11 1.66
CA LYS A 37 -18.75 -23.78 1.49
C LYS A 37 -18.94 -24.22 0.05
N THR A 38 -19.41 -25.46 -0.13
CA THR A 38 -19.78 -26.03 -1.42
C THR A 38 -21.31 -26.01 -1.59
N PHE A 39 -21.78 -25.82 -2.82
CA PHE A 39 -23.24 -25.87 -3.13
C PHE A 39 -23.95 -27.15 -2.64
N SER A 40 -23.22 -28.24 -2.53
CA SER A 40 -23.74 -29.53 -2.01
C SER A 40 -23.82 -29.63 -0.49
N GLY A 41 -23.61 -28.54 0.24
CA GLY A 41 -23.67 -28.50 1.72
C GLY A 41 -22.39 -28.95 2.43
N GLY A 42 -21.35 -29.37 1.69
CA GLY A 42 -20.05 -29.75 2.23
C GLY A 42 -19.09 -28.57 2.39
N ARG A 43 -17.88 -28.86 2.85
CA ARG A 43 -16.72 -27.92 2.86
C ARG A 43 -15.66 -28.41 1.87
N GLY A 44 -15.08 -27.51 1.11
CA GLY A 44 -14.05 -27.83 0.14
C GLY A 44 -13.28 -26.59 -0.33
N LEU A 45 -12.20 -26.82 -1.06
CA LEU A 45 -11.38 -25.78 -1.67
C LEU A 45 -11.76 -25.53 -3.14
N GLY A 46 -13.00 -25.87 -3.54
CA GLY A 46 -13.47 -25.70 -4.92
C GLY A 46 -13.37 -24.25 -5.40
N SER A 47 -13.85 -23.30 -4.63
CA SER A 47 -13.77 -21.87 -4.96
C SER A 47 -12.32 -21.38 -5.08
N TRP A 48 -11.41 -21.89 -4.25
CA TRP A 48 -9.98 -21.55 -4.31
C TRP A 48 -9.29 -22.11 -5.56
N ARG A 49 -9.66 -23.31 -5.99
CA ARG A 49 -9.16 -23.91 -7.24
C ARG A 49 -9.73 -23.21 -8.47
N ALA A 50 -10.99 -22.82 -8.41
CA ALA A 50 -11.68 -22.13 -9.50
C ALA A 50 -11.04 -20.77 -9.84
N ILE A 51 -10.35 -20.11 -8.91
CA ILE A 51 -9.57 -18.89 -9.17
C ILE A 51 -8.58 -19.12 -10.33
N PHE A 52 -7.85 -20.23 -10.30
CA PHE A 52 -6.82 -20.55 -11.30
C PHE A 52 -7.38 -21.11 -12.60
N GLN A 53 -8.65 -21.48 -12.63
CA GLN A 53 -9.33 -22.01 -13.81
C GLN A 53 -9.96 -20.92 -14.68
N GLN A 54 -10.15 -19.72 -14.13
CA GLN A 54 -10.72 -18.56 -14.84
C GLN A 54 -9.59 -17.70 -15.41
N SER A 55 -9.33 -17.82 -16.72
CA SER A 55 -8.26 -17.09 -17.44
C SER A 55 -8.34 -15.58 -17.23
N ASP A 56 -9.56 -15.01 -17.32
CA ASP A 56 -9.77 -13.57 -17.23
C ASP A 56 -9.45 -13.05 -15.82
N LEU A 57 -9.77 -13.85 -14.79
CA LEU A 57 -9.47 -13.51 -13.42
C LEU A 57 -7.97 -13.55 -13.15
N VAL A 58 -7.28 -14.58 -13.65
CA VAL A 58 -5.81 -14.68 -13.54
C VAL A 58 -5.13 -13.54 -14.28
N ALA A 59 -5.58 -13.21 -15.50
CA ALA A 59 -5.06 -12.09 -16.26
C ALA A 59 -5.25 -10.75 -15.52
N ALA A 60 -6.42 -10.50 -14.94
CA ALA A 60 -6.69 -9.29 -14.17
C ALA A 60 -5.85 -9.19 -12.89
N ILE A 61 -5.56 -10.32 -12.22
CA ILE A 61 -4.65 -10.35 -11.07
C ILE A 61 -3.24 -9.95 -11.50
N MET A 62 -2.72 -10.55 -12.58
CA MET A 62 -1.38 -10.24 -13.09
C MET A 62 -1.27 -8.78 -13.50
N THR A 63 -2.26 -8.26 -14.24
CA THR A 63 -2.33 -6.83 -14.61
C THR A 63 -2.31 -5.92 -13.38
N SER A 64 -3.04 -6.26 -12.32
CA SER A 64 -3.05 -5.44 -11.09
C SER A 64 -1.71 -5.51 -10.34
N ILE A 65 -1.02 -6.63 -10.37
CA ILE A 65 0.33 -6.77 -9.80
C ILE A 65 1.35 -5.96 -10.62
N GLU A 66 1.29 -6.04 -11.94
CA GLU A 66 2.14 -5.23 -12.83
C GLU A 66 1.90 -3.73 -12.61
N LEU A 67 0.63 -3.34 -12.54
CA LEU A 67 0.24 -1.96 -12.25
C LEU A 67 0.78 -1.49 -10.90
N ALA A 68 0.68 -2.30 -9.85
CA ALA A 68 1.27 -2.01 -8.54
C ALA A 68 2.80 -1.85 -8.63
N GLY A 69 3.48 -2.70 -9.39
CA GLY A 69 4.91 -2.60 -9.65
C GLY A 69 5.31 -1.29 -10.34
N ILE A 70 4.58 -0.87 -11.36
CA ILE A 70 4.81 0.40 -12.06
C ILE A 70 4.57 1.58 -11.11
N VAL A 71 3.50 1.56 -10.34
CA VAL A 71 3.20 2.62 -9.36
C VAL A 71 4.31 2.73 -8.31
N ILE A 72 4.79 1.61 -7.77
CA ILE A 72 5.93 1.59 -6.84
C ILE A 72 7.19 2.18 -7.49
N ALA A 73 7.47 1.82 -8.73
CA ALA A 73 8.60 2.36 -9.48
C ALA A 73 8.47 3.89 -9.65
N LEU A 74 7.29 4.39 -10.04
CA LEU A 74 7.04 5.84 -10.15
C LEU A 74 7.24 6.54 -8.80
N ILE A 75 6.74 5.97 -7.71
CA ILE A 75 6.93 6.52 -6.37
C ILE A 75 8.41 6.54 -6.01
N PHE A 76 9.12 5.44 -6.22
CA PHE A 76 10.52 5.32 -5.86
C PHE A 76 11.41 6.30 -6.65
N PHE A 77 11.20 6.43 -7.96
CA PHE A 77 12.05 7.25 -8.82
C PHE A 77 11.64 8.72 -8.89
N LEU A 78 10.37 9.07 -8.65
CA LEU A 78 9.88 10.44 -8.73
C LEU A 78 9.57 11.03 -7.33
N VAL A 79 8.77 10.34 -6.52
CA VAL A 79 8.27 10.91 -5.27
C VAL A 79 9.35 10.91 -4.19
N VAL A 80 10.07 9.80 -4.02
CA VAL A 80 11.10 9.70 -2.96
C VAL A 80 12.20 10.76 -3.12
N PRO A 81 12.86 10.91 -4.30
CA PRO A 81 13.89 11.92 -4.48
C PRO A 81 13.34 13.35 -4.30
N THR A 82 12.12 13.60 -4.79
CA THR A 82 11.48 14.91 -4.68
C THR A 82 11.20 15.27 -3.23
N VAL A 83 10.64 14.36 -2.44
CA VAL A 83 10.35 14.58 -1.02
C VAL A 83 11.64 14.82 -0.24
N VAL A 84 12.68 14.01 -0.47
CA VAL A 84 14.00 14.20 0.15
C VAL A 84 14.58 15.57 -0.22
N TRP A 85 14.51 15.95 -1.49
CA TRP A 85 15.01 17.24 -1.95
C TRP A 85 14.27 18.42 -1.32
N VAL A 86 12.95 18.36 -1.24
CA VAL A 86 12.13 19.37 -0.56
C VAL A 86 12.54 19.51 0.91
N HIS A 87 12.77 18.40 1.60
CA HIS A 87 13.20 18.40 3.00
C HIS A 87 14.58 19.02 3.18
N LEU A 88 15.52 18.78 2.27
CA LEU A 88 16.89 19.27 2.38
C LEU A 88 17.07 20.70 1.89
N LYS A 89 16.37 21.08 0.80
CA LYS A 89 16.67 22.34 0.09
C LYS A 89 15.58 23.40 0.19
N LEU A 90 14.33 22.98 0.42
CA LEU A 90 13.17 23.86 0.34
C LEU A 90 12.29 23.78 1.60
N PRO A 91 12.84 24.01 2.82
CA PRO A 91 12.10 23.83 4.07
C PRO A 91 10.84 24.72 4.16
N ARG A 92 10.86 25.90 3.50
CA ARG A 92 9.72 26.81 3.45
C ARG A 92 8.55 26.28 2.60
N LEU A 93 8.83 25.41 1.62
CA LEU A 93 7.83 24.83 0.72
C LEU A 93 7.27 23.49 1.24
N ARG A 94 7.75 22.96 2.35
CA ARG A 94 7.26 21.68 2.90
C ARG A 94 5.75 21.69 3.13
N ARG A 95 5.22 22.72 3.82
CA ARG A 95 3.78 22.82 4.11
C ARG A 95 2.93 22.99 2.84
N PRO A 96 3.24 23.93 1.91
CA PRO A 96 2.50 24.02 0.65
C PRO A 96 2.50 22.70 -0.15
N ILE A 97 3.65 22.04 -0.26
CA ILE A 97 3.78 20.76 -0.99
C ILE A 97 2.96 19.65 -0.29
N GLU A 98 3.02 19.59 1.04
CA GLU A 98 2.19 18.65 1.80
C GLU A 98 0.70 18.86 1.51
N LEU A 99 0.22 20.10 1.52
CA LEU A 99 -1.17 20.43 1.19
C LEU A 99 -1.53 20.01 -0.24
N ILE A 100 -0.66 20.25 -1.23
CA ILE A 100 -0.86 19.82 -2.62
C ILE A 100 -0.91 18.29 -2.70
N CYS A 101 -0.01 17.60 -2.01
CA CYS A 101 -0.01 16.13 -1.96
C CYS A 101 -1.28 15.55 -1.32
N LEU A 102 -1.96 16.29 -0.44
CA LEU A 102 -3.21 15.87 0.21
C LEU A 102 -4.47 16.14 -0.63
N LEU A 103 -4.39 16.98 -1.67
CA LEU A 103 -5.54 17.34 -2.51
C LEU A 103 -6.29 16.12 -3.09
N PRO A 104 -5.62 15.06 -3.57
CA PRO A 104 -6.33 13.91 -4.11
C PRO A 104 -7.29 13.25 -3.14
N LEU A 105 -7.05 13.33 -1.82
CA LEU A 105 -7.95 12.79 -0.80
C LEU A 105 -9.27 13.58 -0.67
N ALA A 106 -9.26 14.86 -1.06
CA ALA A 106 -10.45 15.70 -0.98
C ALA A 106 -11.39 15.51 -2.18
N ILE A 107 -10.89 14.89 -3.27
CA ILE A 107 -11.64 14.72 -4.51
C ILE A 107 -12.29 13.32 -4.52
N PRO A 108 -13.63 13.21 -4.57
CA PRO A 108 -14.29 11.92 -4.74
C PRO A 108 -13.84 11.23 -6.04
N GLY A 109 -13.61 9.91 -5.99
CA GLY A 109 -13.10 9.14 -7.13
C GLY A 109 -13.91 9.32 -8.42
N ILE A 110 -15.24 9.40 -8.31
CA ILE A 110 -16.12 9.62 -9.47
C ILE A 110 -15.88 11.00 -10.13
N VAL A 111 -15.65 12.04 -9.34
CA VAL A 111 -15.37 13.40 -9.85
C VAL A 111 -14.02 13.41 -10.55
N LEU A 112 -13.04 12.72 -9.99
CA LEU A 112 -11.72 12.56 -10.60
C LEU A 112 -11.85 11.88 -11.96
N VAL A 113 -12.60 10.77 -12.07
CA VAL A 113 -12.81 10.06 -13.34
C VAL A 113 -13.46 10.96 -14.39
N VAL A 114 -14.50 11.71 -14.03
CA VAL A 114 -15.16 12.66 -14.95
C VAL A 114 -14.15 13.69 -15.45
N GLY A 115 -13.31 14.22 -14.55
CA GLY A 115 -12.29 15.22 -14.90
C GLY A 115 -11.21 14.69 -15.85
N ILE A 116 -10.80 13.42 -15.70
CA ILE A 116 -9.74 12.82 -16.51
C ILE A 116 -10.24 12.04 -17.72
N ALA A 117 -11.55 11.84 -17.87
CA ALA A 117 -12.15 11.02 -18.94
C ALA A 117 -11.69 11.43 -20.34
N SER A 118 -11.61 12.73 -20.62
CA SER A 118 -11.13 13.25 -21.91
C SER A 118 -9.65 12.96 -22.16
N ILE A 119 -8.83 13.03 -21.09
CA ILE A 119 -7.40 12.70 -21.15
C ILE A 119 -7.24 11.20 -21.43
N TYR A 120 -8.01 10.35 -20.73
CA TYR A 120 -7.95 8.90 -20.93
C TYR A 120 -8.44 8.49 -22.32
N ARG A 121 -9.46 9.15 -22.86
CA ARG A 121 -9.85 8.94 -24.26
C ARG A 121 -8.70 9.26 -25.23
N TRP A 122 -8.00 10.35 -25.01
CA TRP A 122 -6.84 10.70 -25.80
C TRP A 122 -5.70 9.68 -25.67
N ILE A 123 -5.41 9.22 -24.44
CA ILE A 123 -4.41 8.18 -24.14
C ILE A 123 -4.77 6.86 -24.86
N SER A 124 -6.03 6.43 -24.78
CA SER A 124 -6.54 5.22 -25.44
C SER A 124 -6.30 5.26 -26.94
N ILE A 125 -6.54 6.41 -27.59
CA ILE A 125 -6.41 6.56 -29.03
C ILE A 125 -4.95 6.64 -29.49
N HIS A 126 -4.08 7.32 -28.71
CA HIS A 126 -2.74 7.69 -29.21
C HIS A 126 -1.59 6.90 -28.54
N ILE A 127 -1.83 6.30 -27.38
CA ILE A 127 -0.77 5.63 -26.60
C ILE A 127 -1.10 4.14 -26.41
N SER A 128 -2.11 3.82 -25.62
CA SER A 128 -2.49 2.43 -25.32
C SER A 128 -3.83 2.35 -24.60
N GLU A 129 -4.58 1.29 -24.88
CA GLU A 129 -5.79 0.90 -24.14
C GLU A 129 -5.48 0.01 -22.91
N SER A 130 -4.21 -0.18 -22.58
CA SER A 130 -3.81 -1.03 -21.46
C SER A 130 -4.21 -0.44 -20.11
N PRO A 131 -4.71 -1.24 -19.16
CA PRO A 131 -4.94 -0.82 -17.77
C PRO A 131 -3.69 -0.25 -17.08
N LEU A 132 -2.49 -0.56 -17.58
CA LEU A 132 -1.23 -0.05 -17.03
C LEU A 132 -1.09 1.47 -17.16
N THR A 133 -1.84 2.10 -18.07
CA THR A 133 -1.92 3.57 -18.18
C THR A 133 -2.50 4.22 -16.93
N LEU A 134 -3.26 3.47 -16.10
CA LEU A 134 -3.77 3.94 -14.81
C LEU A 134 -2.65 4.24 -13.79
N ALA A 135 -1.42 3.79 -14.02
CA ALA A 135 -0.31 3.97 -13.08
C ALA A 135 -0.08 5.44 -12.70
N ALA A 136 -0.24 6.38 -13.65
CA ALA A 136 -0.09 7.81 -13.39
C ALA A 136 -1.15 8.32 -12.39
N VAL A 137 -2.42 7.98 -12.61
CA VAL A 137 -3.53 8.40 -11.74
C VAL A 137 -3.44 7.72 -10.37
N TYR A 138 -3.09 6.43 -10.35
CA TYR A 138 -2.92 5.71 -9.09
C TYR A 138 -1.74 6.27 -8.28
N SER A 139 -0.64 6.65 -8.92
CA SER A 139 0.46 7.33 -8.25
C SER A 139 0.01 8.64 -7.60
N MET A 140 -0.87 9.40 -8.27
CA MET A 140 -1.45 10.62 -7.72
C MET A 140 -2.35 10.35 -6.50
N LEU A 141 -3.19 9.30 -6.55
CA LEU A 141 -4.05 8.91 -5.42
C LEU A 141 -3.26 8.42 -4.20
N ILE A 142 -2.12 7.79 -4.44
CA ILE A 142 -1.27 7.21 -3.40
C ILE A 142 -0.33 8.27 -2.81
N LEU A 143 -0.10 9.36 -3.52
CA LEU A 143 0.82 10.43 -3.13
C LEU A 143 0.64 10.91 -1.68
N PRO A 144 -0.59 11.15 -1.16
CA PRO A 144 -0.79 11.58 0.22
C PRO A 144 -0.20 10.63 1.25
N TYR A 145 -0.41 9.35 1.06
CA TYR A 145 0.02 8.29 1.99
C TYR A 145 1.53 8.11 1.94
N THR A 146 2.08 8.07 0.73
CA THR A 146 3.52 7.92 0.52
C THR A 146 4.28 9.15 1.03
N TYR A 147 3.78 10.35 0.75
CA TYR A 147 4.36 11.59 1.27
C TYR A 147 4.43 11.57 2.80
N ARG A 148 3.33 11.19 3.47
CA ARG A 148 3.28 11.10 4.93
C ARG A 148 4.25 10.07 5.49
N SER A 149 4.33 8.89 4.88
CA SER A 149 5.25 7.83 5.31
C SER A 149 6.71 8.27 5.19
N LEU A 150 7.07 8.87 4.06
CA LEU A 150 8.42 9.40 3.83
C LEU A 150 8.75 10.57 4.75
N SER A 151 7.82 11.52 4.87
CA SER A 151 7.99 12.69 5.73
C SER A 151 8.19 12.30 7.19
N ALA A 152 7.42 11.33 7.71
CA ALA A 152 7.58 10.80 9.05
C ALA A 152 8.98 10.18 9.26
N SER A 153 9.46 9.37 8.31
CA SER A 153 10.81 8.80 8.36
C SER A 153 11.91 9.85 8.26
N LEU A 154 11.74 10.87 7.44
CA LEU A 154 12.71 11.98 7.33
C LEU A 154 12.76 12.84 8.59
N HIS A 155 11.66 12.97 9.33
CA HIS A 155 11.62 13.71 10.60
C HIS A 155 12.20 12.89 11.77
N SER A 156 12.24 11.57 11.69
CA SER A 156 12.81 10.73 12.74
C SER A 156 14.35 10.70 12.75
N VAL A 157 14.98 11.26 11.72
CA VAL A 157 16.43 11.27 11.51
C VAL A 157 16.91 12.69 11.20
N ASP A 158 18.09 13.08 11.68
CA ASP A 158 18.72 14.34 11.29
C ASP A 158 19.34 14.23 9.88
N VAL A 159 18.45 14.35 8.87
CA VAL A 159 18.82 14.23 7.46
C VAL A 159 19.77 15.35 7.02
N HIS A 160 19.70 16.51 7.65
CA HIS A 160 20.60 17.66 7.33
C HIS A 160 22.04 17.33 7.69
N THR A 161 22.28 16.89 8.92
CA THR A 161 23.63 16.49 9.38
C THR A 161 24.20 15.35 8.54
N LEU A 162 23.37 14.34 8.19
CA LEU A 162 23.80 13.24 7.32
C LEU A 162 24.18 13.74 5.91
N ALA A 163 23.41 14.67 5.36
CA ALA A 163 23.68 15.23 4.04
C ALA A 163 24.96 16.09 4.04
N GLU A 164 25.20 16.89 5.09
CA GLU A 164 26.41 17.69 5.24
C GLU A 164 27.65 16.83 5.44
N ALA A 165 27.60 15.85 6.33
CA ALA A 165 28.69 14.90 6.53
C ALA A 165 29.04 14.14 5.24
N SER A 166 28.03 13.70 4.47
CA SER A 166 28.26 13.05 3.19
C SER A 166 28.99 13.95 2.19
N ARG A 167 28.65 15.23 2.16
CA ARG A 167 29.31 16.22 1.26
C ARG A 167 30.72 16.53 1.67
N THR A 168 31.01 16.67 2.97
CA THR A 168 32.38 16.88 3.47
C THR A 168 33.30 15.72 3.13
N LEU A 169 32.74 14.49 3.04
CA LEU A 169 33.43 13.29 2.57
C LEU A 169 33.48 13.18 1.03
N GLY A 170 33.06 14.20 0.28
CA GLY A 170 33.15 14.22 -1.18
C GLY A 170 32.07 13.43 -1.91
N ALA A 171 30.99 13.03 -1.24
CA ALA A 171 29.88 12.31 -1.89
C ALA A 171 29.12 13.23 -2.86
N SER A 172 28.89 12.74 -4.09
CA SER A 172 27.96 13.37 -5.02
C SER A 172 26.52 13.32 -4.50
N THR A 173 25.64 14.20 -5.00
CA THR A 173 24.22 14.23 -4.61
C THR A 173 23.55 12.86 -4.81
N TYR A 174 23.91 12.12 -5.86
CA TYR A 174 23.40 10.77 -6.11
C TYR A 174 23.88 9.78 -5.03
N LYS A 175 25.18 9.77 -4.73
CA LYS A 175 25.73 8.92 -3.66
C LYS A 175 25.17 9.25 -2.29
N MET A 176 24.97 10.52 -1.99
CA MET A 176 24.32 10.98 -0.76
C MET A 176 22.87 10.46 -0.68
N LEU A 177 22.07 10.61 -1.77
CA LEU A 177 20.68 10.19 -1.79
C LEU A 177 20.54 8.68 -1.66
N PHE A 178 21.17 7.91 -2.56
CA PHE A 178 20.98 6.46 -2.66
C PHE A 178 21.88 5.66 -1.69
N GLY A 179 23.04 6.19 -1.31
CA GLY A 179 23.98 5.51 -0.43
C GLY A 179 23.82 5.83 1.05
N VAL A 180 23.23 6.99 1.40
CA VAL A 180 23.12 7.40 2.80
C VAL A 180 21.66 7.64 3.20
N ILE A 181 20.97 8.57 2.54
CA ILE A 181 19.63 8.98 2.98
C ILE A 181 18.61 7.86 2.77
N LEU A 182 18.53 7.28 1.57
CA LEU A 182 17.57 6.27 1.23
C LEU A 182 17.67 5.01 2.12
N PRO A 183 18.85 4.45 2.39
CA PRO A 183 18.98 3.35 3.35
C PRO A 183 18.53 3.72 4.77
N THR A 184 18.76 4.97 5.19
CA THR A 184 18.36 5.43 6.52
C THR A 184 16.84 5.55 6.66
N ILE A 185 16.13 5.99 5.61
CA ILE A 185 14.67 6.11 5.60
C ILE A 185 13.96 4.90 5.00
N ARG A 186 14.65 3.76 4.85
CA ARG A 186 14.12 2.54 4.21
C ARG A 186 12.76 2.10 4.75
N ALA A 187 12.54 2.24 6.07
CA ALA A 187 11.27 1.90 6.69
C ALA A 187 10.10 2.71 6.12
N GLY A 188 10.29 4.03 5.91
CA GLY A 188 9.28 4.88 5.27
C GLY A 188 9.03 4.55 3.81
N VAL A 189 10.10 4.24 3.07
CA VAL A 189 9.98 3.83 1.66
C VAL A 189 9.23 2.52 1.55
N MET A 190 9.57 1.52 2.36
CA MET A 190 8.90 0.22 2.36
C MET A 190 7.44 0.33 2.80
N SER A 191 7.15 1.12 3.83
CA SER A 191 5.77 1.39 4.24
C SER A 191 4.97 2.06 3.11
N GLY A 192 5.56 3.04 2.43
CA GLY A 192 4.96 3.66 1.25
C GLY A 192 4.67 2.65 0.13
N ALA A 193 5.61 1.75 -0.14
CA ALA A 193 5.43 0.70 -1.16
C ALA A 193 4.29 -0.27 -0.81
N VAL A 194 4.19 -0.73 0.44
CA VAL A 194 3.09 -1.62 0.87
C VAL A 194 1.73 -0.93 0.81
N ILE A 195 1.65 0.32 1.26
CA ILE A 195 0.43 1.11 1.14
C ILE A 195 0.04 1.25 -0.33
N SER A 196 1.02 1.44 -1.23
CA SER A 196 0.78 1.51 -2.67
C SER A 196 0.20 0.21 -3.22
N ILE A 197 0.75 -0.95 -2.84
CA ILE A 197 0.21 -2.26 -3.22
C ILE A 197 -1.23 -2.40 -2.73
N ALA A 198 -1.48 -2.09 -1.45
CA ALA A 198 -2.80 -2.19 -0.87
C ALA A 198 -3.85 -1.34 -1.59
N LEU A 199 -3.48 -0.10 -1.94
CA LEU A 199 -4.39 0.83 -2.63
C LEU A 199 -4.61 0.43 -4.09
N VAL A 200 -3.57 0.01 -4.82
CA VAL A 200 -3.72 -0.45 -6.21
C VAL A 200 -4.57 -1.70 -6.29
N LEU A 201 -4.29 -2.70 -5.43
CA LEU A 201 -5.07 -3.94 -5.40
C LEU A 201 -6.49 -3.74 -4.89
N GLY A 202 -6.76 -2.71 -4.10
CA GLY A 202 -8.08 -2.38 -3.56
C GLY A 202 -8.88 -1.39 -4.40
N GLU A 203 -8.30 -0.81 -5.46
CA GLU A 203 -8.96 0.23 -6.24
C GLU A 203 -9.94 -0.38 -7.26
N TYR A 204 -11.19 0.02 -7.15
CA TYR A 204 -12.30 -0.43 -8.00
C TYR A 204 -12.89 0.71 -8.83
N THR A 205 -13.02 1.90 -8.24
CA THR A 205 -13.86 2.98 -8.75
C THR A 205 -13.36 3.50 -10.09
N ILE A 206 -12.08 3.82 -10.18
CA ILE A 206 -11.48 4.42 -11.38
C ILE A 206 -11.41 3.38 -12.50
N SER A 207 -10.94 2.16 -12.17
CA SER A 207 -10.86 1.07 -13.14
C SER A 207 -12.23 0.75 -13.71
N SER A 208 -13.24 0.60 -12.86
CA SER A 208 -14.61 0.26 -13.26
C SER A 208 -15.24 1.34 -14.12
N LEU A 209 -15.12 2.61 -13.73
CA LEU A 209 -15.70 3.73 -14.47
C LEU A 209 -14.98 4.03 -15.80
N LEU A 210 -13.69 3.71 -15.92
CA LEU A 210 -12.93 3.81 -17.16
C LEU A 210 -12.94 2.50 -17.98
N ASN A 211 -13.71 1.50 -17.53
CA ASN A 211 -13.90 0.20 -18.19
C ASN A 211 -12.61 -0.62 -18.35
N PHE A 212 -11.69 -0.52 -17.40
CA PHE A 212 -10.48 -1.34 -17.34
C PHE A 212 -10.68 -2.60 -16.51
N GLN A 213 -10.13 -3.73 -16.98
CA GLN A 213 -10.23 -5.03 -16.33
C GLN A 213 -9.08 -5.20 -15.32
N THR A 214 -9.28 -4.72 -14.11
CA THR A 214 -8.38 -4.93 -12.97
C THR A 214 -8.92 -6.01 -12.04
N MET A 215 -8.11 -6.47 -11.08
CA MET A 215 -8.48 -7.51 -10.14
C MET A 215 -9.81 -7.21 -9.43
N GLN A 216 -10.01 -5.98 -8.91
CA GLN A 216 -11.24 -5.63 -8.20
C GLN A 216 -12.46 -5.59 -9.10
N VAL A 217 -12.31 -5.17 -10.35
CA VAL A 217 -13.41 -5.19 -11.34
C VAL A 217 -13.80 -6.63 -11.64
N GLN A 218 -12.83 -7.52 -11.85
CA GLN A 218 -13.11 -8.94 -12.08
C GLN A 218 -13.71 -9.64 -10.84
N ILE A 219 -13.26 -9.31 -9.63
CA ILE A 219 -13.88 -9.81 -8.38
C ILE A 219 -15.36 -9.40 -8.33
N ALA A 220 -15.69 -8.16 -8.68
CA ALA A 220 -17.07 -7.69 -8.68
C ALA A 220 -17.93 -8.41 -9.73
N LEU A 221 -17.39 -8.67 -10.91
CA LEU A 221 -18.08 -9.42 -11.98
C LEU A 221 -18.30 -10.89 -11.59
N VAL A 222 -17.26 -11.56 -11.12
CA VAL A 222 -17.33 -12.96 -10.65
C VAL A 222 -18.28 -13.06 -9.45
N GLY A 223 -18.32 -12.06 -8.59
CA GLY A 223 -19.23 -12.04 -7.44
C GLY A 223 -20.71 -12.07 -7.80
N GLN A 224 -21.08 -11.70 -9.03
CA GLN A 224 -22.46 -11.78 -9.52
C GLN A 224 -22.84 -13.22 -9.94
N THR A 225 -21.86 -14.06 -10.25
CA THR A 225 -22.07 -15.44 -10.72
C THR A 225 -21.61 -16.49 -9.72
N ASP A 226 -20.47 -16.27 -9.07
CA ASP A 226 -19.89 -17.15 -8.05
C ASP A 226 -19.33 -16.34 -6.87
N GLY A 227 -20.17 -16.13 -5.86
CA GLY A 227 -19.79 -15.43 -4.64
C GLY A 227 -18.70 -16.16 -3.84
N GLY A 228 -18.59 -17.48 -3.95
CA GLY A 228 -17.55 -18.26 -3.28
C GLY A 228 -16.16 -17.95 -3.80
N VAL A 229 -16.01 -17.88 -5.13
CA VAL A 229 -14.75 -17.51 -5.80
C VAL A 229 -14.39 -16.04 -5.50
N ALA A 230 -15.37 -15.13 -5.61
CA ALA A 230 -15.13 -13.70 -5.32
C ALA A 230 -14.64 -13.48 -3.87
N VAL A 231 -15.24 -14.16 -2.89
CA VAL A 231 -14.81 -14.08 -1.49
C VAL A 231 -13.46 -14.73 -1.27
N ALA A 232 -13.17 -15.87 -1.94
CA ALA A 232 -11.87 -16.53 -1.83
C ALA A 232 -10.73 -15.62 -2.29
N ILE A 233 -10.88 -14.95 -3.44
CA ILE A 233 -9.84 -14.06 -3.97
C ILE A 233 -9.73 -12.76 -3.16
N SER A 234 -10.86 -12.21 -2.68
CA SER A 234 -10.84 -11.06 -1.78
C SER A 234 -10.09 -11.37 -0.48
N LEU A 235 -10.30 -12.55 0.09
CA LEU A 235 -9.59 -13.01 1.27
C LEU A 235 -8.10 -13.24 0.99
N ALA A 236 -7.75 -13.85 -0.16
CA ALA A 236 -6.38 -14.05 -0.57
C ALA A 236 -5.63 -12.71 -0.72
N SER A 237 -6.25 -11.73 -1.37
CA SER A 237 -5.70 -10.37 -1.52
C SER A 237 -5.49 -9.68 -0.17
N LEU A 238 -6.48 -9.75 0.73
CA LEU A 238 -6.38 -9.20 2.08
C LEU A 238 -5.22 -9.82 2.86
N LEU A 239 -5.11 -11.15 2.85
CA LEU A 239 -4.05 -11.87 3.54
C LEU A 239 -2.67 -11.57 2.93
N PHE A 240 -2.58 -11.45 1.61
CA PHE A 240 -1.34 -11.08 0.93
C PHE A 240 -0.84 -9.71 1.38
N VAL A 241 -1.70 -8.68 1.37
CA VAL A 241 -1.35 -7.33 1.84
C VAL A 241 -1.01 -7.34 3.34
N PHE A 242 -1.76 -8.07 4.15
CA PHE A 242 -1.49 -8.22 5.58
C PHE A 242 -0.12 -8.85 5.85
N LEU A 243 0.23 -9.92 5.13
CA LEU A 243 1.54 -10.57 5.24
C LEU A 243 2.67 -9.62 4.84
N LEU A 244 2.48 -8.82 3.78
CA LEU A 244 3.45 -7.79 3.40
C LEU A 244 3.63 -6.75 4.51
N LEU A 245 2.54 -6.28 5.12
CA LEU A 245 2.58 -5.32 6.23
C LEU A 245 3.32 -5.86 7.46
N VAL A 246 3.19 -7.15 7.76
CA VAL A 246 3.88 -7.79 8.89
C VAL A 246 5.34 -8.09 8.57
N ALA A 247 5.65 -8.49 7.35
CA ALA A 247 7.01 -8.87 6.94
C ALA A 247 7.99 -7.68 6.95
N ILE A 248 7.53 -6.48 6.63
CA ILE A 248 8.39 -5.30 6.53
C ILE A 248 9.02 -4.87 7.86
N PRO A 249 8.28 -4.66 8.96
CA PRO A 249 8.88 -4.26 10.24
C PRO A 249 9.87 -5.29 10.78
N THR A 250 9.59 -6.58 10.59
CA THR A 250 10.46 -7.66 11.07
C THR A 250 11.81 -7.69 10.34
N SER A 251 11.80 -7.43 9.03
CA SER A 251 13.03 -7.40 8.21
C SER A 251 13.91 -6.19 8.53
N VAL A 252 13.32 -5.06 8.91
CA VAL A 252 14.05 -3.84 9.28
C VAL A 252 14.69 -3.99 10.67
N HIS A 253 13.98 -4.55 11.64
CA HIS A 253 14.46 -4.73 13.02
C HIS A 253 15.59 -5.79 13.14
N HIS A 254 15.57 -6.83 12.30
CA HIS A 254 16.64 -7.85 12.33
C HIS A 254 18.00 -7.29 11.88
N LYS A 255 17.99 -6.40 10.90
CA LYS A 255 19.23 -5.80 10.38
C LYS A 255 19.85 -4.76 11.32
N ASP A 256 19.05 -4.12 12.16
CA ASP A 256 19.57 -3.15 13.14
C ASP A 256 20.24 -3.85 14.33
N LYS A 257 19.83 -5.09 14.69
CA LYS A 257 20.47 -5.90 15.74
C LYS A 257 21.81 -6.51 15.31
N GLU A 258 22.03 -6.74 14.03
CA GLU A 258 23.32 -7.23 13.52
C GLU A 258 24.41 -6.16 13.45
N LEU A 259 24.04 -4.88 13.57
CA LEU A 259 24.93 -3.73 13.51
C LEU A 259 25.31 -3.16 14.88
N GLU A 260 24.72 -3.67 15.99
CA GLU A 260 25.20 -3.34 17.34
C GLU A 260 26.48 -4.11 17.62
N PRO A 261 27.63 -3.43 17.88
CA PRO A 261 28.85 -4.14 18.28
C PRO A 261 28.62 -4.83 19.62
N GLU A 262 29.05 -6.09 19.72
CA GLU A 262 29.05 -6.84 20.97
C GLU A 262 29.73 -6.00 22.06
N PRO A 263 29.12 -5.87 23.26
CA PRO A 263 29.77 -5.16 24.35
C PRO A 263 31.05 -5.90 24.75
N ALA A 264 32.17 -5.16 24.69
CA ALA A 264 33.50 -5.62 25.10
C ALA A 264 33.59 -5.91 26.62
#